data_5453d1a59f91237cd66a22f2ac5496e0
#
_entry.id   5453d1a59f91237cd66a22f2ac5496e0
#
_cell.length_a   1.000
_cell.length_b   1.000
_cell.length_c   1.000
_cell.angle_alpha   90.00
_cell.angle_beta   90.00
_cell.angle_gamma   90.00
#
_symmetry.space_group_name_H-M   'P 1'
#
loop_
_entity.id
_entity.type
_entity.pdbx_description
1 polymer ?
#
loop_
_entity_poly.entity_id
_entity_poly.type
_entity_poly.pdbx_seq_one_letter_code
_entity_poly.pdbx_strand_id
1 'polypeptide(L)'
;MPDAALTLSEAPVTRQHRHAALVVCLAFAGVTALFAPFAASDWPNVPAFFPAYQMVTAFCYALTASLLFGDYRHGGRPSTLVLAAGALWTALILVAQLLSAPGMVGPQRALGGDQTTIHLWMWWHLGPPVFALVFAAVHRRTTARAQARPTDEDRRTVATLTFSGAAFAFFGVLLLVTRFQDDLPALNHGADFSLIVTTGVGPFVTLLSAAAAAAVWVVTRGRTVLSLWLVVSLVALVFDNLVTMLGGHRNSVGWYVGRFEALASAATLLLAYQHHIHEIGRAAAASGSALAQELAARHRAERAMLEGQKLEGLGQLTGGVAHDFGNILQLLTNELELISRRSTDEFSRQRAESALRATARGTKLTRQLLTFAKRQPLHFETVDLNARITDVVEMTRGSIGRMTLSLALAPDLWPVVTDANEFDSAILNLIMNARDAMPAGGVLRIETSNVQDRRDDGQPGDFVRVAFIDNGPGMAPEVLARAWEPFFTTKPAGKGTGLGLATVYGFVKQSGGNAMLESTAGVGTTVSLTLPKGAPSGLNADAPSLAQPRVLSLIRREAAD
;
A
#
# COMPACT_ATOMS: atom_id res chain seq x y z
N MET A 1 1.86 9.36 13.66
CA MET A 1 1.68 7.95 14.07
C MET A 1 0.24 7.61 13.79
N PRO A 2 -0.07 6.64 12.91
CA PRO A 2 -1.44 6.17 12.78
C PRO A 2 -1.84 5.58 14.12
N ASP A 3 -3.04 5.91 14.59
CA ASP A 3 -3.62 5.43 15.83
C ASP A 3 -3.39 3.92 15.93
N ALA A 4 -2.77 3.51 17.04
CA ALA A 4 -2.60 2.11 17.37
C ALA A 4 -3.96 1.44 17.16
N ALA A 5 -3.98 0.32 16.44
CA ALA A 5 -5.20 -0.40 16.13
C ALA A 5 -5.99 -0.58 17.43
N LEU A 6 -7.06 0.21 17.59
CA LEU A 6 -7.87 0.22 18.79
C LEU A 6 -8.48 -1.16 18.97
N THR A 7 -8.36 -1.72 20.17
CA THR A 7 -9.03 -2.97 20.52
C THR A 7 -10.56 -2.78 20.44
N LEU A 8 -11.32 -3.86 20.29
CA LEU A 8 -12.80 -3.78 20.23
C LEU A 8 -13.39 -3.07 21.46
N SER A 9 -12.74 -3.23 22.61
CA SER A 9 -13.12 -2.59 23.87
C SER A 9 -12.90 -1.06 23.87
N GLU A 10 -12.12 -0.54 22.92
CA GLU A 10 -11.79 0.89 22.79
C GLU A 10 -12.32 1.50 21.48
N ALA A 11 -12.64 0.67 20.49
CA ALA A 11 -13.14 1.10 19.19
C ALA A 11 -14.44 1.91 19.32
N PRO A 12 -14.52 3.15 18.80
CA PRO A 12 -15.71 3.99 18.90
C PRO A 12 -16.84 3.46 18.01
N VAL A 13 -18.06 3.66 18.45
CA VAL A 13 -19.26 3.27 17.71
C VAL A 13 -19.58 4.26 16.60
N THR A 14 -19.71 3.77 15.37
CA THR A 14 -20.17 4.53 14.20
C THR A 14 -21.71 4.56 14.10
N ARG A 15 -22.25 5.41 13.21
CA ARG A 15 -23.70 5.39 12.88
C ARG A 15 -24.12 4.03 12.29
N GLN A 16 -23.25 3.42 11.48
CA GLN A 16 -23.52 2.10 10.89
C GLN A 16 -23.65 1.01 11.96
N HIS A 17 -22.75 1.00 12.96
CA HIS A 17 -22.85 0.06 14.09
C HIS A 17 -24.18 0.19 14.84
N ARG A 18 -24.66 1.42 15.09
CA ARG A 18 -25.93 1.66 15.77
C ARG A 18 -27.14 1.18 14.96
N HIS A 19 -27.14 1.45 13.65
CA HIS A 19 -28.19 0.95 12.75
C HIS A 19 -28.19 -0.58 12.70
N ALA A 20 -27.02 -1.22 12.54
CA ALA A 20 -26.91 -2.67 12.55
C ALA A 20 -27.42 -3.28 13.87
N ALA A 21 -27.01 -2.72 15.02
CA ALA A 21 -27.48 -3.17 16.33
C ALA A 21 -29.02 -3.05 16.48
N LEU A 22 -29.60 -1.93 16.03
CA LEU A 22 -31.05 -1.73 16.05
C LEU A 22 -31.75 -2.75 15.16
N VAL A 23 -31.28 -2.97 13.94
CA VAL A 23 -31.85 -3.95 12.99
C VAL A 23 -31.81 -5.36 13.60
N VAL A 24 -30.69 -5.75 14.22
CA VAL A 24 -30.55 -7.05 14.86
C VAL A 24 -31.53 -7.20 16.05
N CYS A 25 -31.63 -6.18 16.91
CA CYS A 25 -32.61 -6.20 18.01
C CYS A 25 -34.06 -6.31 17.50
N LEU A 26 -34.41 -5.57 16.45
CA LEU A 26 -35.74 -5.64 15.83
C LEU A 26 -36.00 -7.00 15.16
N ALA A 27 -34.94 -7.63 14.59
CA ALA A 27 -35.04 -8.97 14.05
C ALA A 27 -35.39 -10.01 15.14
N PHE A 28 -34.72 -9.98 16.31
CA PHE A 28 -35.05 -10.84 17.44
C PHE A 28 -36.48 -10.62 17.92
N ALA A 29 -36.87 -9.36 18.12
CA ALA A 29 -38.24 -9.02 18.51
C ALA A 29 -39.28 -9.51 17.47
N GLY A 30 -38.98 -9.34 16.17
CA GLY A 30 -39.84 -9.78 15.08
C GLY A 30 -39.97 -11.29 14.99
N VAL A 31 -38.87 -12.02 15.14
CA VAL A 31 -38.87 -13.49 15.17
C VAL A 31 -39.71 -13.99 16.38
N THR A 32 -39.42 -13.49 17.57
CA THR A 32 -40.21 -13.84 18.78
C THR A 32 -41.70 -13.52 18.58
N ALA A 33 -42.07 -12.33 18.11
CA ALA A 33 -43.47 -11.94 17.87
C ALA A 33 -44.17 -12.82 16.83
N LEU A 34 -43.47 -13.20 15.76
CA LEU A 34 -43.97 -14.05 14.68
C LEU A 34 -44.29 -15.46 15.19
N PHE A 35 -43.43 -16.03 16.03
CA PHE A 35 -43.57 -17.40 16.51
C PHE A 35 -44.31 -17.52 17.85
N ALA A 36 -44.50 -16.43 18.62
CA ALA A 36 -45.19 -16.45 19.92
C ALA A 36 -46.58 -17.10 19.86
N PRO A 37 -47.48 -16.84 18.86
CA PRO A 37 -48.80 -17.48 18.80
C PRO A 37 -48.74 -19.01 18.61
N PHE A 38 -47.63 -19.52 18.06
CA PHE A 38 -47.42 -20.94 17.76
C PHE A 38 -46.43 -21.59 18.74
N ALA A 39 -45.91 -20.84 19.70
CA ALA A 39 -44.80 -21.29 20.54
C ALA A 39 -45.05 -22.59 21.26
N ALA A 40 -46.29 -22.81 21.77
CA ALA A 40 -46.69 -24.02 22.46
C ALA A 40 -47.03 -25.20 21.52
N SER A 41 -47.05 -25.01 20.21
CA SER A 41 -47.33 -26.09 19.25
C SER A 41 -46.17 -27.08 19.17
N ASP A 42 -46.51 -28.38 19.03
CA ASP A 42 -45.51 -29.42 18.84
C ASP A 42 -44.78 -29.29 17.49
N TRP A 43 -43.48 -29.51 17.51
CA TRP A 43 -42.64 -29.63 16.34
C TRP A 43 -42.02 -31.03 16.29
N PRO A 44 -41.75 -31.61 15.12
CA PRO A 44 -41.13 -32.91 15.03
C PRO A 44 -39.81 -33.00 15.83
N ASN A 45 -39.64 -34.09 16.55
CA ASN A 45 -38.41 -34.32 17.30
C ASN A 45 -37.24 -34.57 16.31
N VAL A 46 -36.21 -33.72 16.38
CA VAL A 46 -34.96 -33.85 15.62
C VAL A 46 -33.83 -34.21 16.60
N PRO A 47 -33.49 -35.52 16.74
CA PRO A 47 -32.55 -35.98 17.79
C PRO A 47 -31.17 -35.31 17.71
N ALA A 48 -30.67 -35.03 16.50
CA ALA A 48 -29.39 -34.40 16.31
C ALA A 48 -29.36 -32.87 16.61
N PHE A 49 -30.53 -32.24 16.73
CA PHE A 49 -30.64 -30.78 16.89
C PHE A 49 -29.99 -30.30 18.19
N PHE A 50 -30.39 -30.89 19.32
CA PHE A 50 -29.92 -30.45 20.64
C PHE A 50 -28.37 -30.54 20.76
N PRO A 51 -27.72 -31.70 20.48
CA PRO A 51 -26.27 -31.77 20.56
C PRO A 51 -25.56 -30.84 19.57
N ALA A 52 -26.02 -30.73 18.33
CA ALA A 52 -25.43 -29.85 17.34
C ALA A 52 -25.50 -28.37 17.78
N TYR A 53 -26.69 -27.92 18.18
CA TYR A 53 -26.88 -26.57 18.71
C TYR A 53 -25.96 -26.28 19.92
N GLN A 54 -25.92 -27.22 20.87
CA GLN A 54 -25.15 -27.07 22.10
C GLN A 54 -23.66 -26.96 21.85
N MET A 55 -23.11 -27.80 20.95
CA MET A 55 -21.70 -27.77 20.57
C MET A 55 -21.33 -26.46 19.84
N VAL A 56 -22.16 -26.03 18.89
CA VAL A 56 -21.89 -24.79 18.15
C VAL A 56 -21.93 -23.58 19.07
N THR A 57 -22.93 -23.54 19.98
CA THR A 57 -23.05 -22.45 20.95
C THR A 57 -21.87 -22.42 21.93
N ALA A 58 -21.44 -23.58 22.45
CA ALA A 58 -20.26 -23.69 23.31
C ALA A 58 -18.99 -23.24 22.57
N PHE A 59 -18.85 -23.61 21.31
CA PHE A 59 -17.71 -23.18 20.48
C PHE A 59 -17.71 -21.65 20.25
N CYS A 60 -18.87 -21.04 19.96
CA CYS A 60 -18.99 -19.59 19.84
C CYS A 60 -18.54 -18.86 21.13
N TYR A 61 -18.98 -19.34 22.30
CA TYR A 61 -18.54 -18.75 23.58
C TYR A 61 -17.04 -18.98 23.85
N ALA A 62 -16.49 -20.16 23.56
CA ALA A 62 -15.07 -20.45 23.72
C ALA A 62 -14.20 -19.55 22.84
N LEU A 63 -14.59 -19.38 21.57
CA LEU A 63 -13.92 -18.47 20.64
C LEU A 63 -14.03 -17.01 21.10
N THR A 64 -15.20 -16.58 21.54
CA THR A 64 -15.42 -15.25 22.11
C THR A 64 -14.54 -15.01 23.34
N ALA A 65 -14.40 -16.01 24.22
CA ALA A 65 -13.51 -15.95 25.38
C ALA A 65 -12.04 -15.73 24.97
N SER A 66 -11.58 -16.48 23.96
CA SER A 66 -10.21 -16.35 23.43
C SER A 66 -9.95 -14.96 22.85
N LEU A 67 -10.90 -14.43 22.06
CA LEU A 67 -10.78 -13.10 21.44
C LEU A 67 -10.80 -11.98 22.48
N LEU A 68 -11.68 -12.04 23.47
CA LEU A 68 -11.75 -11.09 24.58
C LEU A 68 -10.49 -11.14 25.46
N PHE A 69 -9.92 -12.32 25.67
CA PHE A 69 -8.65 -12.45 26.38
C PHE A 69 -7.48 -11.87 25.57
N GLY A 70 -7.47 -12.09 24.24
CA GLY A 70 -6.54 -11.46 23.32
C GLY A 70 -6.61 -9.93 23.41
N ASP A 71 -7.82 -9.37 23.38
CA ASP A 71 -8.07 -7.93 23.54
C ASP A 71 -7.49 -7.39 24.87
N TYR A 72 -7.74 -8.10 25.97
CA TYR A 72 -7.17 -7.76 27.27
C TYR A 72 -5.64 -7.75 27.26
N ARG A 73 -5.01 -8.75 26.66
CA ARG A 73 -3.54 -8.85 26.58
C ARG A 73 -2.89 -7.68 25.80
N HIS A 74 -3.54 -7.19 24.76
CA HIS A 74 -3.03 -6.09 23.92
C HIS A 74 -3.37 -4.68 24.44
N GLY A 75 -3.75 -4.55 25.69
CA GLY A 75 -3.94 -3.25 26.32
C GLY A 75 -5.37 -2.99 26.76
N GLY A 76 -6.25 -3.98 26.57
CA GLY A 76 -7.65 -3.90 26.96
C GLY A 76 -7.85 -3.70 28.46
N ARG A 77 -9.05 -3.27 28.82
CA ARG A 77 -9.42 -2.93 30.20
C ARG A 77 -9.68 -4.20 31.03
N PRO A 78 -9.48 -4.16 32.36
CA PRO A 78 -9.81 -5.30 33.23
C PRO A 78 -11.25 -5.79 33.12
N SER A 79 -12.20 -4.90 32.77
CA SER A 79 -13.58 -5.26 32.51
C SER A 79 -13.74 -6.26 31.35
N THR A 80 -12.91 -6.18 30.31
CA THR A 80 -12.91 -7.12 29.17
C THR A 80 -12.55 -8.54 29.62
N LEU A 81 -11.63 -8.65 30.58
CA LEU A 81 -11.24 -9.94 31.16
C LEU A 81 -12.40 -10.63 31.89
N VAL A 82 -13.27 -9.86 32.55
CA VAL A 82 -14.48 -10.40 33.19
C VAL A 82 -15.41 -11.06 32.15
N LEU A 83 -15.58 -10.42 30.99
CA LEU A 83 -16.38 -10.99 29.90
C LEU A 83 -15.71 -12.24 29.30
N ALA A 84 -14.37 -12.23 29.17
CA ALA A 84 -13.62 -13.40 28.70
C ALA A 84 -13.83 -14.61 29.63
N ALA A 85 -13.71 -14.40 30.94
CA ALA A 85 -13.94 -15.43 31.94
C ALA A 85 -15.41 -15.91 31.95
N GLY A 86 -16.38 -14.99 31.79
CA GLY A 86 -17.78 -15.30 31.68
C GLY A 86 -18.12 -16.13 30.44
N ALA A 87 -17.57 -15.79 29.29
CA ALA A 87 -17.74 -16.54 28.05
C ALA A 87 -17.16 -17.97 28.18
N LEU A 88 -15.95 -18.10 28.75
CA LEU A 88 -15.35 -19.42 28.99
C LEU A 88 -16.18 -20.24 29.96
N TRP A 89 -16.65 -19.64 31.07
CA TRP A 89 -17.53 -20.30 32.04
C TRP A 89 -18.81 -20.78 31.38
N THR A 90 -19.45 -19.96 30.56
CA THR A 90 -20.65 -20.32 29.82
C THR A 90 -20.41 -21.49 28.86
N ALA A 91 -19.29 -21.48 28.13
CA ALA A 91 -18.88 -22.57 27.25
C ALA A 91 -18.74 -23.89 28.02
N LEU A 92 -18.11 -23.86 29.19
CA LEU A 92 -17.94 -25.04 30.06
C LEU A 92 -19.26 -25.57 30.60
N ILE A 93 -20.21 -24.70 31.01
CA ILE A 93 -21.55 -25.10 31.46
C ILE A 93 -22.32 -25.74 30.31
N LEU A 94 -22.24 -25.22 29.08
CA LEU A 94 -22.87 -25.79 27.89
C LEU A 94 -22.34 -27.20 27.59
N VAL A 95 -21.03 -27.42 27.71
CA VAL A 95 -20.42 -28.76 27.57
C VAL A 95 -20.91 -29.70 28.68
N ALA A 96 -20.95 -29.25 29.93
CA ALA A 96 -21.44 -30.02 31.03
C ALA A 96 -22.92 -30.39 30.85
N GLN A 97 -23.75 -29.46 30.36
CA GLN A 97 -25.15 -29.68 30.03
C GLN A 97 -25.32 -30.74 28.93
N LEU A 98 -24.47 -30.71 27.89
CA LEU A 98 -24.48 -31.73 26.83
C LEU A 98 -24.19 -33.13 27.41
N LEU A 99 -23.17 -33.24 28.27
CA LEU A 99 -22.81 -34.51 28.93
C LEU A 99 -23.85 -35.02 29.92
N SER A 100 -24.68 -34.13 30.48
CA SER A 100 -25.78 -34.49 31.38
C SER A 100 -27.05 -34.93 30.64
N ALA A 101 -27.16 -34.69 29.35
CA ALA A 101 -28.34 -35.06 28.56
C ALA A 101 -28.38 -36.58 28.31
N PRO A 102 -29.59 -37.21 28.43
CA PRO A 102 -29.72 -38.65 28.21
C PRO A 102 -29.44 -39.04 26.76
N GLY A 103 -28.75 -40.15 26.54
CA GLY A 103 -28.47 -40.70 25.22
C GLY A 103 -27.30 -40.04 24.46
N MET A 104 -26.52 -39.12 25.08
CA MET A 104 -25.40 -38.46 24.47
C MET A 104 -24.10 -39.29 24.46
N VAL A 105 -23.82 -39.96 25.57
CA VAL A 105 -22.61 -40.77 25.78
C VAL A 105 -22.98 -42.18 26.21
N GLY A 106 -23.84 -42.88 25.43
CA GLY A 106 -24.37 -44.19 25.76
C GLY A 106 -25.80 -44.16 26.34
N PRO A 107 -26.34 -45.30 26.72
CA PRO A 107 -27.74 -45.43 27.18
C PRO A 107 -28.00 -44.72 28.51
N GLN A 108 -26.98 -44.50 29.31
CA GLN A 108 -27.03 -43.76 30.58
C GLN A 108 -26.53 -42.32 30.43
N ARG A 109 -26.84 -41.43 31.35
CA ARG A 109 -26.25 -40.08 31.41
C ARG A 109 -24.80 -40.18 31.85
N ALA A 110 -23.95 -39.42 31.19
CA ALA A 110 -22.53 -39.36 31.54
C ALA A 110 -22.29 -38.49 32.79
N LEU A 111 -23.22 -37.57 33.12
CA LEU A 111 -23.09 -36.62 34.21
C LEU A 111 -24.42 -36.37 34.92
N GLY A 112 -24.44 -36.53 36.25
CA GLY A 112 -25.56 -36.18 37.11
C GLY A 112 -26.82 -37.05 36.91
N GLY A 113 -27.99 -36.54 37.34
CA GLY A 113 -29.27 -37.18 37.32
C GLY A 113 -30.35 -36.42 36.54
N ASP A 114 -31.63 -36.66 36.84
CA ASP A 114 -32.78 -36.20 36.03
C ASP A 114 -32.93 -34.69 35.97
N GLN A 115 -32.61 -33.98 37.03
CA GLN A 115 -32.73 -32.53 37.11
C GLN A 115 -31.44 -31.80 36.68
N THR A 116 -30.30 -32.51 36.52
CA THR A 116 -28.99 -31.88 36.23
C THR A 116 -29.01 -31.08 34.95
N THR A 117 -29.58 -31.62 33.86
CA THR A 117 -29.61 -30.95 32.54
C THR A 117 -30.36 -29.62 32.57
N ILE A 118 -31.48 -29.55 33.31
CA ILE A 118 -32.30 -28.34 33.41
C ILE A 118 -31.69 -27.30 34.36
N HIS A 119 -31.05 -27.74 35.45
CA HIS A 119 -30.31 -26.84 36.31
C HIS A 119 -29.12 -26.23 35.57
N LEU A 120 -28.38 -27.01 34.77
CA LEU A 120 -27.29 -26.47 33.92
C LEU A 120 -27.84 -25.51 32.86
N TRP A 121 -29.06 -25.73 32.32
CA TRP A 121 -29.76 -24.77 31.46
C TRP A 121 -29.97 -23.44 32.20
N MET A 122 -30.44 -23.45 33.42
CA MET A 122 -30.60 -22.25 34.25
C MET A 122 -29.28 -21.53 34.44
N TRP A 123 -28.22 -22.26 34.79
CA TRP A 123 -26.91 -21.66 35.07
C TRP A 123 -26.26 -21.01 33.85
N TRP A 124 -26.36 -21.62 32.65
CA TRP A 124 -25.79 -20.99 31.50
C TRP A 124 -26.57 -19.75 31.04
N HIS A 125 -27.86 -19.65 31.32
CA HIS A 125 -28.64 -18.43 31.09
C HIS A 125 -28.41 -17.36 32.16
N LEU A 126 -28.04 -17.74 33.39
CA LEU A 126 -27.63 -16.81 34.44
C LEU A 126 -26.23 -16.25 34.25
N GLY A 127 -25.32 -17.03 33.67
CA GLY A 127 -23.90 -16.65 33.49
C GLY A 127 -23.71 -15.33 32.75
N PRO A 128 -24.11 -15.21 31.49
CA PRO A 128 -23.93 -14.00 30.70
C PRO A 128 -24.44 -12.72 31.36
N PRO A 129 -25.66 -12.62 31.90
CA PRO A 129 -26.13 -11.41 32.58
C PRO A 129 -25.35 -11.11 33.86
N VAL A 130 -24.98 -12.12 34.67
CA VAL A 130 -24.18 -11.91 35.88
C VAL A 130 -22.80 -11.35 35.54
N PHE A 131 -22.07 -11.96 34.59
CA PHE A 131 -20.79 -11.47 34.16
C PHE A 131 -20.87 -10.08 33.48
N ALA A 132 -21.98 -9.79 32.79
CA ALA A 132 -22.21 -8.44 32.22
C ALA A 132 -22.47 -7.39 33.31
N LEU A 133 -23.14 -7.71 34.40
CA LEU A 133 -23.29 -6.83 35.56
C LEU A 133 -21.92 -6.57 36.23
N VAL A 134 -21.12 -7.62 36.43
CA VAL A 134 -19.74 -7.47 36.97
C VAL A 134 -18.90 -6.65 36.02
N PHE A 135 -19.00 -6.88 34.72
CA PHE A 135 -18.35 -6.04 33.70
C PHE A 135 -18.74 -4.56 33.88
N ALA A 136 -20.03 -4.24 33.97
CA ALA A 136 -20.48 -2.86 34.14
C ALA A 136 -19.94 -2.24 35.43
N ALA A 137 -19.93 -2.98 36.55
CA ALA A 137 -19.37 -2.52 37.81
C ALA A 137 -17.88 -2.25 37.75
N VAL A 138 -17.10 -3.17 37.17
CA VAL A 138 -15.65 -3.02 37.00
C VAL A 138 -15.35 -1.88 36.02
N HIS A 139 -16.06 -1.80 34.91
CA HIS A 139 -15.89 -0.75 33.90
C HIS A 139 -16.11 0.65 34.51
N ARG A 140 -17.18 0.83 35.30
CA ARG A 140 -17.46 2.08 36.01
C ARG A 140 -16.32 2.46 36.96
N ARG A 141 -15.78 1.49 37.74
CA ARG A 141 -14.70 1.74 38.71
C ARG A 141 -13.40 2.09 38.01
N THR A 142 -13.05 1.39 36.95
CA THR A 142 -11.79 1.60 36.21
C THR A 142 -11.79 2.88 35.38
N THR A 143 -12.96 3.31 34.86
CA THR A 143 -13.09 4.57 34.13
C THR A 143 -13.05 5.79 35.06
N ALA A 144 -13.52 5.64 36.30
CA ALA A 144 -13.50 6.73 37.30
C ALA A 144 -12.09 6.97 37.91
N ARG A 145 -11.18 6.02 37.81
CA ARG A 145 -9.82 6.12 38.33
C ARG A 145 -8.85 6.28 37.16
N ALA A 146 -8.17 7.43 37.06
CA ALA A 146 -7.01 7.57 36.17
C ALA A 146 -5.89 6.67 36.69
N GLN A 147 -5.83 5.42 36.25
CA GLN A 147 -4.83 4.45 36.67
C GLN A 147 -3.59 4.51 35.77
N ALA A 148 -2.40 4.42 36.38
CA ALA A 148 -1.18 4.10 35.67
C ALA A 148 -1.38 2.80 34.87
N ARG A 149 -0.78 2.68 33.70
CA ARG A 149 -0.87 1.45 32.90
C ARG A 149 -0.31 0.29 33.71
N PRO A 150 -1.09 -0.80 33.92
CA PRO A 150 -0.63 -1.96 34.69
C PRO A 150 0.57 -2.61 33.99
N THR A 151 1.49 -3.15 34.78
CA THR A 151 2.61 -3.94 34.29
C THR A 151 2.12 -5.26 33.68
N ASP A 152 2.97 -5.92 32.88
CA ASP A 152 2.63 -7.24 32.32
C ASP A 152 2.47 -8.31 33.42
N GLU A 153 3.16 -8.16 34.54
CA GLU A 153 3.02 -9.04 35.70
C GLU A 153 1.68 -8.84 36.40
N ASP A 154 1.28 -7.58 36.60
CA ASP A 154 -0.06 -7.25 37.14
C ASP A 154 -1.18 -7.84 36.27
N ARG A 155 -1.03 -7.72 34.93
CA ARG A 155 -2.00 -8.28 33.98
C ARG A 155 -2.11 -9.79 34.09
N ARG A 156 -0.97 -10.50 34.19
CA ARG A 156 -0.95 -11.96 34.36
C ARG A 156 -1.59 -12.37 35.67
N THR A 157 -1.26 -11.69 36.76
CA THR A 157 -1.83 -11.96 38.08
C THR A 157 -3.34 -11.77 38.11
N VAL A 158 -3.85 -10.65 37.58
CA VAL A 158 -5.29 -10.38 37.50
C VAL A 158 -5.99 -11.41 36.60
N ALA A 159 -5.39 -11.80 35.48
CA ALA A 159 -5.94 -12.82 34.61
C ALA A 159 -6.03 -14.18 35.32
N THR A 160 -4.96 -14.62 35.99
CA THR A 160 -4.91 -15.87 36.73
C THR A 160 -5.99 -15.90 37.81
N LEU A 161 -6.12 -14.85 38.60
CA LEU A 161 -7.14 -14.76 39.65
C LEU A 161 -8.56 -14.79 39.08
N THR A 162 -8.81 -14.08 37.97
CA THR A 162 -10.13 -14.02 37.35
C THR A 162 -10.56 -15.38 36.79
N PHE A 163 -9.66 -16.06 36.04
CA PHE A 163 -9.97 -17.38 35.49
C PHE A 163 -10.03 -18.47 36.57
N SER A 164 -9.19 -18.40 37.61
CA SER A 164 -9.28 -19.32 38.76
C SER A 164 -10.59 -19.15 39.51
N GLY A 165 -11.04 -17.91 39.71
CA GLY A 165 -12.34 -17.63 40.32
C GLY A 165 -13.52 -18.17 39.48
N ALA A 166 -13.47 -17.98 38.15
CA ALA A 166 -14.49 -18.53 37.25
C ALA A 166 -14.49 -20.08 37.23
N ALA A 167 -13.31 -20.69 37.25
CA ALA A 167 -13.17 -22.15 37.34
C ALA A 167 -13.69 -22.68 38.65
N PHE A 168 -13.38 -22.04 39.77
CA PHE A 168 -13.92 -22.40 41.07
C PHE A 168 -15.47 -22.34 41.11
N ALA A 169 -16.03 -21.25 40.56
CA ALA A 169 -17.48 -21.10 40.44
C ALA A 169 -18.10 -22.20 39.56
N PHE A 170 -17.44 -22.54 38.44
CA PHE A 170 -17.87 -23.62 37.55
C PHE A 170 -17.91 -24.97 38.26
N PHE A 171 -16.84 -25.35 38.94
CA PHE A 171 -16.78 -26.61 39.70
C PHE A 171 -17.75 -26.63 40.86
N GLY A 172 -17.99 -25.49 41.53
CA GLY A 172 -19.00 -25.34 42.57
C GLY A 172 -20.40 -25.58 42.04
N VAL A 173 -20.75 -24.98 40.89
CA VAL A 173 -22.04 -25.23 40.21
C VAL A 173 -22.16 -26.70 39.80
N LEU A 174 -21.10 -27.26 39.18
CA LEU A 174 -21.10 -28.64 38.74
C LEU A 174 -21.34 -29.61 39.90
N LEU A 175 -20.65 -29.41 41.02
CA LEU A 175 -20.84 -30.20 42.25
C LEU A 175 -22.29 -30.06 42.76
N LEU A 176 -22.82 -28.84 42.82
CA LEU A 176 -24.17 -28.54 43.29
C LEU A 176 -25.23 -29.30 42.47
N VAL A 177 -25.19 -29.20 41.13
CA VAL A 177 -26.21 -29.76 40.25
C VAL A 177 -26.04 -31.25 39.98
N THR A 178 -24.90 -31.86 40.33
CA THR A 178 -24.68 -33.31 40.17
C THR A 178 -24.78 -34.07 41.47
N ARG A 179 -24.19 -33.57 42.58
CA ARG A 179 -24.13 -34.28 43.85
C ARG A 179 -25.33 -33.96 44.78
N PHE A 180 -25.83 -32.70 44.68
CA PHE A 180 -26.88 -32.19 45.54
C PHE A 180 -28.18 -31.89 44.75
N GLN A 181 -28.35 -32.54 43.59
CA GLN A 181 -29.49 -32.27 42.71
C GLN A 181 -30.85 -32.54 43.38
N ASP A 182 -30.93 -33.55 44.30
CA ASP A 182 -32.17 -33.94 44.97
C ASP A 182 -32.59 -32.95 46.07
N ASP A 183 -31.66 -32.10 46.52
CA ASP A 183 -31.90 -31.01 47.47
C ASP A 183 -32.34 -29.71 46.77
N LEU A 184 -32.24 -29.67 45.42
CA LEU A 184 -32.66 -28.53 44.63
C LEU A 184 -34.13 -28.65 44.21
N PRO A 185 -34.83 -27.50 44.01
CA PRO A 185 -36.21 -27.54 43.53
C PRO A 185 -36.27 -28.15 42.13
N ALA A 186 -37.29 -28.99 41.89
CA ALA A 186 -37.55 -29.51 40.56
C ALA A 186 -37.93 -28.36 39.60
N LEU A 187 -37.28 -28.32 38.42
CA LEU A 187 -37.52 -27.31 37.40
C LEU A 187 -38.23 -27.84 36.15
N ASN A 188 -38.39 -29.17 36.05
CA ASN A 188 -39.17 -29.81 34.99
C ASN A 188 -39.77 -31.16 35.44
N HIS A 189 -40.82 -31.57 34.75
CA HIS A 189 -41.35 -32.92 34.79
C HIS A 189 -41.20 -33.59 33.43
N GLY A 190 -40.09 -34.29 33.23
CA GLY A 190 -39.77 -34.90 31.94
C GLY A 190 -39.56 -33.84 30.82
N ALA A 191 -40.48 -33.82 29.86
CA ALA A 191 -40.46 -32.86 28.75
C ALA A 191 -41.18 -31.53 29.05
N ASP A 192 -41.96 -31.47 30.14
CA ASP A 192 -42.72 -30.29 30.56
C ASP A 192 -41.82 -29.33 31.36
N PHE A 193 -41.72 -28.08 30.93
CA PHE A 193 -40.95 -27.00 31.54
C PHE A 193 -41.83 -25.95 32.23
N SER A 194 -43.12 -26.21 32.45
CA SER A 194 -44.04 -25.28 33.13
C SER A 194 -43.54 -24.84 34.50
N LEU A 195 -42.77 -25.72 35.20
CA LEU A 195 -42.15 -25.38 36.47
C LEU A 195 -41.13 -24.24 36.37
N ILE A 196 -40.47 -24.06 35.26
CA ILE A 196 -39.54 -22.92 35.06
C ILE A 196 -40.29 -21.59 35.19
N VAL A 197 -41.54 -21.54 34.73
CA VAL A 197 -42.39 -20.36 34.82
C VAL A 197 -42.99 -20.23 36.19
N THR A 198 -43.59 -21.32 36.71
CA THR A 198 -44.36 -21.31 37.98
C THR A 198 -43.47 -21.16 39.21
N THR A 199 -42.24 -21.64 39.18
CA THR A 199 -41.22 -21.40 40.23
C THR A 199 -40.63 -19.98 40.17
N GLY A 200 -40.89 -19.21 39.11
CA GLY A 200 -40.34 -17.88 38.91
C GLY A 200 -38.90 -17.84 38.38
N VAL A 201 -38.25 -19.00 38.16
CA VAL A 201 -36.86 -19.07 37.68
C VAL A 201 -36.70 -18.45 36.28
N GLY A 202 -37.58 -18.82 35.33
CA GLY A 202 -37.57 -18.27 33.99
C GLY A 202 -37.79 -16.75 33.94
N PRO A 203 -38.87 -16.24 34.56
CA PRO A 203 -39.09 -14.81 34.73
C PRO A 203 -37.89 -14.07 35.36
N PHE A 204 -37.29 -14.64 36.42
CA PHE A 204 -36.13 -14.07 37.08
C PHE A 204 -34.92 -13.94 36.13
N VAL A 205 -34.56 -15.00 35.39
CA VAL A 205 -33.46 -15.00 34.42
C VAL A 205 -33.71 -13.98 33.31
N THR A 206 -34.93 -13.87 32.83
CA THR A 206 -35.30 -12.89 31.79
C THR A 206 -35.16 -11.46 32.29
N LEU A 207 -35.69 -11.18 33.50
CA LEU A 207 -35.54 -9.85 34.11
C LEU A 207 -34.09 -9.51 34.43
N LEU A 208 -33.28 -10.47 34.87
CA LEU A 208 -31.86 -10.28 35.10
C LEU A 208 -31.11 -9.96 33.80
N SER A 209 -31.44 -10.63 32.69
CA SER A 209 -30.88 -10.34 31.38
C SER A 209 -31.23 -8.93 30.90
N ALA A 210 -32.48 -8.51 31.06
CA ALA A 210 -32.93 -7.16 30.77
C ALA A 210 -32.24 -6.11 31.66
N ALA A 211 -32.15 -6.37 32.98
CA ALA A 211 -31.46 -5.50 33.93
C ALA A 211 -29.95 -5.36 33.59
N ALA A 212 -29.31 -6.47 33.21
CA ALA A 212 -27.89 -6.45 32.77
C ALA A 212 -27.71 -5.65 31.50
N ALA A 213 -28.57 -5.79 30.49
CA ALA A 213 -28.55 -4.98 29.28
C ALA A 213 -28.70 -3.49 29.59
N ALA A 214 -29.68 -3.14 30.46
CA ALA A 214 -29.88 -1.77 30.92
C ALA A 214 -28.67 -1.23 31.69
N ALA A 215 -28.07 -2.00 32.59
CA ALA A 215 -26.90 -1.61 33.38
C ALA A 215 -25.68 -1.34 32.48
N VAL A 216 -25.39 -2.27 31.54
CA VAL A 216 -24.31 -2.07 30.56
C VAL A 216 -24.57 -0.82 29.75
N TRP A 217 -25.77 -0.61 29.23
CA TRP A 217 -26.13 0.59 28.47
C TRP A 217 -25.96 1.88 29.28
N VAL A 218 -26.46 1.94 30.51
CA VAL A 218 -26.36 3.12 31.38
C VAL A 218 -24.90 3.46 31.68
N VAL A 219 -24.06 2.46 31.97
CA VAL A 219 -22.66 2.65 32.34
C VAL A 219 -21.81 3.03 31.15
N THR A 220 -21.98 2.36 30.01
CA THR A 220 -21.11 2.55 28.84
C THR A 220 -21.67 3.54 27.82
N ARG A 221 -22.98 3.81 27.86
CA ARG A 221 -23.71 4.61 26.85
C ARG A 221 -23.54 4.05 25.43
N GLY A 222 -23.18 2.80 25.28
CA GLY A 222 -22.90 2.19 23.98
C GLY A 222 -21.80 2.92 23.22
N ARG A 223 -20.76 3.43 23.90
CA ARG A 223 -19.69 4.23 23.27
C ARG A 223 -18.67 3.39 22.53
N THR A 224 -18.49 2.14 22.94
CA THR A 224 -17.55 1.20 22.30
C THR A 224 -18.30 0.10 21.57
N VAL A 225 -17.69 -0.43 20.50
CA VAL A 225 -18.27 -1.53 19.70
C VAL A 225 -18.58 -2.73 20.59
N LEU A 226 -17.64 -3.11 21.47
CA LEU A 226 -17.84 -4.20 22.43
C LEU A 226 -19.10 -3.98 23.29
N SER A 227 -19.24 -2.80 23.89
CA SER A 227 -20.38 -2.51 24.79
C SER A 227 -21.72 -2.50 24.07
N LEU A 228 -21.77 -2.01 22.83
CA LEU A 228 -22.97 -2.01 22.02
C LEU A 228 -23.44 -3.44 21.71
N TRP A 229 -22.53 -4.29 21.19
CA TRP A 229 -22.87 -5.66 20.82
C TRP A 229 -23.11 -6.57 22.02
N LEU A 230 -22.51 -6.27 23.18
CA LEU A 230 -22.86 -6.94 24.46
C LEU A 230 -24.31 -6.65 24.83
N VAL A 231 -24.78 -5.41 24.68
CA VAL A 231 -26.20 -5.10 24.92
C VAL A 231 -27.11 -5.86 23.96
N VAL A 232 -26.77 -5.92 22.66
CA VAL A 232 -27.53 -6.69 21.66
C VAL A 232 -27.60 -8.17 22.03
N SER A 233 -26.47 -8.77 22.44
CA SER A 233 -26.45 -10.18 22.89
C SER A 233 -27.33 -10.42 24.11
N LEU A 234 -27.33 -9.53 25.10
CA LEU A 234 -28.17 -9.64 26.27
C LEU A 234 -29.69 -9.46 25.94
N VAL A 235 -30.01 -8.56 25.01
CA VAL A 235 -31.39 -8.39 24.50
C VAL A 235 -31.84 -9.65 23.77
N ALA A 236 -30.98 -10.28 22.97
CA ALA A 236 -31.29 -11.55 22.32
C ALA A 236 -31.60 -12.67 23.34
N LEU A 237 -30.87 -12.74 24.47
CA LEU A 237 -31.15 -13.68 25.55
C LEU A 237 -32.52 -13.42 26.23
N VAL A 238 -32.98 -12.17 26.28
CA VAL A 238 -34.33 -11.87 26.77
C VAL A 238 -35.41 -12.51 25.88
N PHE A 239 -35.25 -12.41 24.55
CA PHE A 239 -36.16 -12.98 23.58
C PHE A 239 -36.10 -14.50 23.55
N ASP A 240 -34.92 -15.12 23.60
CA ASP A 240 -34.73 -16.56 23.75
C ASP A 240 -35.51 -17.10 24.98
N ASN A 241 -35.27 -16.50 26.15
CA ASN A 241 -35.96 -16.90 27.37
C ASN A 241 -37.48 -16.74 27.24
N LEU A 242 -37.96 -15.63 26.66
CA LEU A 242 -39.38 -15.34 26.51
C LEU A 242 -40.05 -16.38 25.60
N VAL A 243 -39.51 -16.65 24.41
CA VAL A 243 -40.11 -17.60 23.46
C VAL A 243 -40.00 -19.05 23.95
N THR A 244 -38.93 -19.39 24.68
CA THR A 244 -38.74 -20.70 25.32
C THR A 244 -39.78 -20.93 26.41
N MET A 245 -40.09 -19.93 27.25
CA MET A 245 -41.15 -20.03 28.29
C MET A 245 -42.54 -20.14 27.66
N LEU A 246 -42.81 -19.40 26.57
CA LEU A 246 -44.07 -19.54 25.82
C LEU A 246 -44.24 -20.94 25.19
N GLY A 247 -43.14 -21.60 24.87
CA GLY A 247 -43.13 -22.98 24.36
C GLY A 247 -43.56 -24.02 25.38
N GLY A 248 -43.18 -23.84 26.64
CA GLY A 248 -43.63 -24.63 27.81
C GLY A 248 -43.09 -26.06 27.86
N HIS A 249 -42.68 -26.68 26.76
CA HIS A 249 -42.20 -28.07 26.74
C HIS A 249 -41.11 -28.30 25.65
N ARG A 250 -40.41 -29.43 25.80
CA ARG A 250 -39.38 -29.85 24.84
C ARG A 250 -40.03 -30.21 23.50
N ASN A 251 -39.34 -29.84 22.40
CA ASN A 251 -39.79 -30.01 21.02
C ASN A 251 -40.99 -29.14 20.63
N SER A 252 -41.37 -28.14 21.42
CA SER A 252 -42.29 -27.11 20.97
C SER A 252 -41.61 -26.14 19.97
N VAL A 253 -42.40 -25.44 19.16
CA VAL A 253 -41.91 -24.38 18.26
C VAL A 253 -41.09 -23.35 19.04
N GLY A 254 -41.60 -22.87 20.18
CA GLY A 254 -40.90 -21.90 21.03
C GLY A 254 -39.56 -22.43 21.57
N TRP A 255 -39.51 -23.74 21.89
CA TRP A 255 -38.27 -24.37 22.32
C TRP A 255 -37.19 -24.36 21.21
N TYR A 256 -37.54 -24.61 19.94
CA TYR A 256 -36.60 -24.55 18.81
C TYR A 256 -36.20 -23.13 18.50
N VAL A 257 -37.15 -22.21 18.41
CA VAL A 257 -36.91 -20.78 18.10
C VAL A 257 -35.96 -20.17 19.14
N GLY A 258 -36.19 -20.42 20.44
CA GLY A 258 -35.30 -19.94 21.49
C GLY A 258 -33.85 -20.42 21.30
N ARG A 259 -33.62 -21.68 20.90
CA ARG A 259 -32.26 -22.18 20.67
C ARG A 259 -31.58 -21.48 19.49
N PHE A 260 -32.31 -21.12 18.43
CA PHE A 260 -31.77 -20.31 17.36
C PHE A 260 -31.44 -18.89 17.83
N GLU A 261 -32.29 -18.27 18.64
CA GLU A 261 -32.05 -16.95 19.22
C GLU A 261 -30.85 -16.97 20.19
N ALA A 262 -30.70 -18.00 21.00
CA ALA A 262 -29.56 -18.18 21.89
C ALA A 262 -28.25 -18.37 21.12
N LEU A 263 -28.26 -19.16 20.04
CA LEU A 263 -27.11 -19.33 19.16
C LEU A 263 -26.75 -18.01 18.48
N ALA A 264 -27.72 -17.29 17.96
CA ALA A 264 -27.50 -15.97 17.34
C ALA A 264 -26.95 -14.96 18.36
N SER A 265 -27.46 -14.99 19.63
CA SER A 265 -26.89 -14.19 20.72
C SER A 265 -25.41 -14.50 20.96
N ALA A 266 -25.07 -15.80 21.06
CA ALA A 266 -23.68 -16.24 21.24
C ALA A 266 -22.77 -15.84 20.06
N ALA A 267 -23.31 -15.89 18.84
CA ALA A 267 -22.57 -15.50 17.62
C ALA A 267 -22.38 -13.97 17.48
N THR A 268 -23.25 -13.17 18.10
CA THR A 268 -23.28 -11.71 17.92
C THR A 268 -21.93 -11.05 18.25
N LEU A 269 -21.34 -11.34 19.40
CA LEU A 269 -20.03 -10.80 19.79
C LEU A 269 -18.90 -11.33 18.91
N LEU A 270 -18.96 -12.61 18.55
CA LEU A 270 -17.97 -13.23 17.66
C LEU A 270 -17.95 -12.57 16.29
N LEU A 271 -19.11 -12.35 15.70
CA LEU A 271 -19.25 -11.69 14.41
C LEU A 271 -18.77 -10.22 14.46
N ALA A 272 -19.09 -9.51 15.56
CA ALA A 272 -18.60 -8.16 15.78
C ALA A 272 -17.06 -8.12 15.84
N TYR A 273 -16.42 -9.09 16.51
CA TYR A 273 -14.96 -9.23 16.54
C TYR A 273 -14.38 -9.52 15.16
N GLN A 274 -14.94 -10.47 14.43
CA GLN A 274 -14.47 -10.81 13.09
C GLN A 274 -14.56 -9.62 12.14
N HIS A 275 -15.66 -8.89 12.18
CA HIS A 275 -15.84 -7.68 11.37
C HIS A 275 -14.77 -6.64 11.69
N HIS A 276 -14.54 -6.37 12.97
CA HIS A 276 -13.55 -5.40 13.43
C HIS A 276 -12.11 -5.79 13.04
N ILE A 277 -11.73 -7.07 13.23
CA ILE A 277 -10.42 -7.57 12.79
C ILE A 277 -10.25 -7.39 11.28
N HIS A 278 -11.30 -7.65 10.52
CA HIS A 278 -11.27 -7.49 9.07
C HIS A 278 -11.13 -6.02 8.64
N GLU A 279 -11.77 -5.08 9.35
CA GLU A 279 -11.59 -3.64 9.13
C GLU A 279 -10.17 -3.18 9.43
N ILE A 280 -9.60 -3.61 10.56
CA ILE A 280 -8.20 -3.31 10.91
C ILE A 280 -7.25 -3.88 9.85
N GLY A 281 -7.47 -5.11 9.43
CA GLY A 281 -6.65 -5.76 8.40
C GLY A 281 -6.67 -5.00 7.07
N ARG A 282 -7.84 -4.53 6.64
CA ARG A 282 -7.98 -3.69 5.42
C ARG A 282 -7.27 -2.35 5.56
N ALA A 283 -7.44 -1.68 6.70
CA ALA A 283 -6.77 -0.40 6.96
C ALA A 283 -5.24 -0.55 6.99
N ALA A 284 -4.73 -1.62 7.62
CA ALA A 284 -3.30 -1.93 7.66
C ALA A 284 -2.73 -2.23 6.26
N ALA A 285 -3.46 -3.02 5.45
CA ALA A 285 -3.05 -3.32 4.07
C ALA A 285 -3.02 -2.06 3.19
N ALA A 286 -4.02 -1.18 3.32
CA ALA A 286 -4.06 0.10 2.59
C ALA A 286 -2.89 1.02 2.98
N SER A 287 -2.60 1.13 4.29
CA SER A 287 -1.45 1.92 4.78
C SER A 287 -0.12 1.34 4.32
N GLY A 288 0.02 0.02 4.33
CA GLY A 288 1.22 -0.67 3.84
C GLY A 288 1.47 -0.43 2.35
N SER A 289 0.42 -0.48 1.52
CA SER A 289 0.53 -0.21 0.08
C SER A 289 0.90 1.25 -0.22
N ALA A 290 0.32 2.20 0.51
CA ALA A 290 0.65 3.63 0.39
C ALA A 290 2.12 3.90 0.74
N LEU A 291 2.61 3.34 1.85
CA LEU A 291 4.01 3.46 2.28
C LEU A 291 4.97 2.85 1.24
N ALA A 292 4.64 1.68 0.69
CA ALA A 292 5.45 1.04 -0.35
C ALA A 292 5.55 1.91 -1.62
N GLN A 293 4.45 2.55 -2.03
CA GLN A 293 4.44 3.48 -3.16
C GLN A 293 5.30 4.73 -2.90
N GLU A 294 5.21 5.31 -1.69
CA GLU A 294 6.01 6.47 -1.29
C GLU A 294 7.52 6.13 -1.29
N LEU A 295 7.90 4.98 -0.71
CA LEU A 295 9.28 4.52 -0.72
C LEU A 295 9.81 4.28 -2.14
N ALA A 296 9.01 3.67 -3.02
CA ALA A 296 9.38 3.45 -4.41
C ALA A 296 9.55 4.77 -5.19
N ALA A 297 8.71 5.77 -4.91
CA ALA A 297 8.84 7.12 -5.50
C ALA A 297 10.11 7.82 -5.00
N ARG A 298 10.39 7.74 -3.71
CA ARG A 298 11.61 8.32 -3.10
C ARG A 298 12.89 7.70 -3.68
N HIS A 299 12.96 6.39 -3.80
CA HIS A 299 14.11 5.71 -4.41
C HIS A 299 14.32 6.08 -5.88
N ARG A 300 13.24 6.29 -6.65
CA ARG A 300 13.38 6.76 -8.04
C ARG A 300 13.93 8.18 -8.11
N ALA A 301 13.44 9.07 -7.26
CA ALA A 301 13.94 10.44 -7.18
C ALA A 301 15.42 10.51 -6.74
N GLU A 302 15.81 9.69 -5.75
CA GLU A 302 17.19 9.61 -5.28
C GLU A 302 18.16 9.11 -6.36
N ARG A 303 17.78 8.08 -7.12
CA ARG A 303 18.58 7.58 -8.26
C ARG A 303 18.73 8.65 -9.34
N ALA A 304 17.65 9.32 -9.72
CA ALA A 304 17.71 10.40 -10.71
C ALA A 304 18.60 11.56 -10.24
N MET A 305 18.56 11.90 -8.95
CA MET A 305 19.44 12.93 -8.38
C MET A 305 20.91 12.51 -8.42
N LEU A 306 21.24 11.27 -8.05
CA LEU A 306 22.61 10.75 -8.09
C LEU A 306 23.17 10.70 -9.51
N GLU A 307 22.38 10.29 -10.49
CA GLU A 307 22.75 10.32 -11.91
C GLU A 307 22.98 11.75 -12.39
N GLY A 308 22.12 12.69 -12.00
CA GLY A 308 22.29 14.12 -12.28
C GLY A 308 23.58 14.68 -11.70
N GLN A 309 23.90 14.41 -10.45
CA GLN A 309 25.12 14.85 -9.78
C GLN A 309 26.38 14.25 -10.42
N LYS A 310 26.32 12.97 -10.82
CA LYS A 310 27.45 12.32 -11.52
C LYS A 310 27.73 12.98 -12.86
N LEU A 311 26.71 13.33 -13.63
CA LEU A 311 26.86 14.03 -14.91
C LEU A 311 27.33 15.47 -14.71
N GLU A 312 26.88 16.16 -13.70
CA GLU A 312 27.32 17.52 -13.36
C GLU A 312 28.77 17.56 -12.94
N GLY A 313 29.20 16.64 -12.07
CA GLY A 313 30.60 16.52 -11.66
C GLY A 313 31.53 16.21 -12.84
N LEU A 314 31.09 15.33 -13.76
CA LEU A 314 31.83 15.01 -14.98
C LEU A 314 31.91 16.24 -15.91
N GLY A 315 30.84 17.02 -16.03
CA GLY A 315 30.82 18.26 -16.81
C GLY A 315 31.79 19.31 -16.28
N GLN A 316 31.80 19.59 -14.97
CA GLN A 316 32.71 20.55 -14.35
C GLN A 316 34.17 20.15 -14.51
N LEU A 317 34.53 18.89 -14.26
CA LEU A 317 35.90 18.40 -14.45
C LEU A 317 36.35 18.49 -15.92
N THR A 318 35.49 18.08 -16.85
CA THR A 318 35.78 18.11 -18.29
C THR A 318 35.95 19.55 -18.79
N GLY A 319 35.13 20.49 -18.29
CA GLY A 319 35.21 21.90 -18.64
C GLY A 319 36.54 22.57 -18.22
N GLY A 320 36.97 22.32 -16.98
CA GLY A 320 38.25 22.83 -16.46
C GLY A 320 39.45 22.29 -17.24
N VAL A 321 39.48 20.97 -17.41
CA VAL A 321 40.56 20.29 -18.16
C VAL A 321 40.63 20.78 -19.62
N ALA A 322 39.46 20.89 -20.29
CA ALA A 322 39.42 21.34 -21.67
C ALA A 322 39.89 22.81 -21.85
N HIS A 323 39.54 23.69 -20.89
CA HIS A 323 40.05 25.07 -20.88
C HIS A 323 41.58 25.12 -20.81
N ASP A 324 42.17 24.35 -19.90
CA ASP A 324 43.64 24.35 -19.71
C ASP A 324 44.39 23.76 -20.93
N PHE A 325 43.83 22.66 -21.50
CA PHE A 325 44.37 22.14 -22.78
C PHE A 325 44.25 23.16 -23.92
N GLY A 326 43.14 23.92 -23.99
CA GLY A 326 42.98 24.98 -24.99
C GLY A 326 44.07 26.05 -24.91
N ASN A 327 44.42 26.47 -23.69
CA ASN A 327 45.47 27.43 -23.43
C ASN A 327 46.87 26.91 -23.87
N ILE A 328 47.16 25.64 -23.51
CA ILE A 328 48.43 25.02 -23.92
C ILE A 328 48.54 24.91 -25.44
N LEU A 329 47.50 24.46 -26.13
CA LEU A 329 47.46 24.33 -27.57
C LEU A 329 47.58 25.69 -28.27
N GLN A 330 47.00 26.75 -27.69
CA GLN A 330 47.14 28.11 -28.23
C GLN A 330 48.58 28.60 -28.15
N LEU A 331 49.29 28.39 -27.04
CA LEU A 331 50.70 28.71 -26.88
C LEU A 331 51.53 27.94 -27.89
N LEU A 332 51.35 26.63 -28.04
CA LEU A 332 52.07 25.82 -29.03
C LEU A 332 51.78 26.27 -30.43
N THR A 333 50.59 26.69 -30.78
CA THR A 333 50.24 27.22 -32.10
C THR A 333 51.03 28.50 -32.40
N ASN A 334 51.10 29.45 -31.45
CA ASN A 334 51.78 30.70 -31.57
C ASN A 334 53.31 30.49 -31.80
N GLU A 335 53.91 29.58 -31.00
CA GLU A 335 55.38 29.29 -31.16
C GLU A 335 55.68 28.59 -32.48
N LEU A 336 54.85 27.64 -32.90
CA LEU A 336 55.03 26.94 -34.16
C LEU A 336 54.81 27.84 -35.37
N GLU A 337 53.90 28.83 -35.31
CA GLU A 337 53.74 29.85 -36.34
C GLU A 337 54.99 30.76 -36.45
N LEU A 338 55.58 31.16 -35.32
CA LEU A 338 56.81 31.93 -35.29
C LEU A 338 57.97 31.16 -35.93
N ILE A 339 58.12 29.88 -35.63
CA ILE A 339 59.12 29.00 -36.21
C ILE A 339 58.88 28.87 -37.73
N SER A 340 57.64 28.59 -38.16
CA SER A 340 57.31 28.45 -39.58
C SER A 340 57.57 29.71 -40.38
N ARG A 341 57.30 30.90 -39.79
CA ARG A 341 57.53 32.21 -40.47
C ARG A 341 58.97 32.68 -40.47
N ARG A 342 59.77 32.33 -39.43
CA ARG A 342 61.14 32.83 -39.26
C ARG A 342 62.26 31.87 -39.72
N SER A 343 61.90 30.58 -39.87
CA SER A 343 62.89 29.59 -40.30
C SER A 343 63.30 29.79 -41.79
N THR A 344 64.55 29.86 -42.00
CA THR A 344 65.14 29.88 -43.35
C THR A 344 65.40 28.46 -43.88
N ASP A 345 65.37 27.47 -43.02
CA ASP A 345 65.53 26.04 -43.32
C ASP A 345 64.20 25.38 -43.69
N GLU A 346 64.13 24.81 -44.87
CA GLU A 346 62.98 24.17 -45.45
C GLU A 346 62.49 22.96 -44.58
N PHE A 347 63.44 22.18 -44.02
CA PHE A 347 63.14 21.06 -43.17
C PHE A 347 62.39 21.49 -41.87
N SER A 348 62.94 22.53 -41.22
CA SER A 348 62.34 23.09 -39.99
C SER A 348 60.94 23.69 -40.25
N ARG A 349 60.72 24.34 -41.40
CA ARG A 349 59.42 24.89 -41.80
C ARG A 349 58.38 23.80 -42.02
N GLN A 350 58.74 22.74 -42.76
CA GLN A 350 57.82 21.58 -42.96
C GLN A 350 57.45 20.87 -41.66
N ARG A 351 58.39 20.77 -40.71
CA ARG A 351 58.13 20.19 -39.39
C ARG A 351 57.20 21.07 -38.57
N ALA A 352 57.39 22.37 -38.56
CA ALA A 352 56.54 23.34 -37.92
C ALA A 352 55.10 23.30 -38.49
N GLU A 353 54.94 23.26 -39.80
CA GLU A 353 53.65 23.12 -40.47
C GLU A 353 52.93 21.77 -40.11
N SER A 354 53.71 20.69 -40.04
CA SER A 354 53.15 19.40 -39.61
C SER A 354 52.68 19.44 -38.17
N ALA A 355 53.41 20.09 -37.26
CA ALA A 355 53.06 20.28 -35.88
C ALA A 355 51.84 21.23 -35.73
N LEU A 356 51.71 22.29 -36.54
CA LEU A 356 50.55 23.16 -36.61
C LEU A 356 49.25 22.39 -36.99
N ARG A 357 49.35 21.47 -37.93
CA ARG A 357 48.21 20.60 -38.27
C ARG A 357 47.81 19.69 -37.11
N ALA A 358 48.78 19.26 -36.31
CA ALA A 358 48.50 18.45 -35.12
C ALA A 358 47.85 19.27 -34.00
N THR A 359 48.36 20.49 -33.72
CA THR A 359 47.75 21.42 -32.73
C THR A 359 46.35 21.86 -33.13
N ALA A 360 46.10 22.14 -34.42
CA ALA A 360 44.75 22.45 -34.90
C ALA A 360 43.74 21.30 -34.66
N ARG A 361 44.19 20.04 -34.83
CA ARG A 361 43.36 18.87 -34.49
C ARG A 361 43.10 18.80 -32.99
N GLY A 362 44.09 19.04 -32.14
CA GLY A 362 43.96 19.10 -30.70
C GLY A 362 42.98 20.18 -30.25
N THR A 363 43.07 21.38 -30.80
CA THR A 363 42.16 22.51 -30.52
C THR A 363 40.71 22.18 -30.89
N LYS A 364 40.49 21.49 -32.02
CA LYS A 364 39.16 21.03 -32.41
C LYS A 364 38.59 20.04 -31.40
N LEU A 365 39.41 19.09 -30.92
CA LEU A 365 39.00 18.09 -29.91
C LEU A 365 38.64 18.76 -28.57
N THR A 366 39.47 19.73 -28.15
CA THR A 366 39.25 20.48 -26.91
C THR A 366 37.96 21.31 -26.95
N ARG A 367 37.64 21.93 -28.09
CA ARG A 367 36.36 22.64 -28.29
C ARG A 367 35.19 21.72 -28.22
N GLN A 368 35.26 20.50 -28.76
CA GLN A 368 34.18 19.49 -28.66
C GLN A 368 33.98 19.01 -27.22
N LEU A 369 35.08 18.89 -26.44
CA LEU A 369 35.01 18.61 -25.00
C LEU A 369 34.33 19.74 -24.21
N LEU A 370 34.66 21.00 -24.53
CA LEU A 370 34.04 22.19 -23.93
C LEU A 370 32.54 22.29 -24.22
N THR A 371 32.10 21.94 -25.42
CA THR A 371 30.68 21.93 -25.80
C THR A 371 29.92 20.89 -25.00
N PHE A 372 30.51 19.72 -24.74
CA PHE A 372 29.91 18.69 -23.87
C PHE A 372 29.87 19.13 -22.39
N ALA A 373 30.91 19.80 -21.90
CA ALA A 373 31.05 20.22 -20.51
C ALA A 373 30.20 21.45 -20.14
N LYS A 374 30.06 22.40 -21.08
CA LYS A 374 29.18 23.56 -20.89
C LYS A 374 27.76 23.20 -21.25
N ARG A 375 26.93 22.92 -20.24
CA ARG A 375 25.48 23.06 -20.37
C ARG A 375 25.17 24.53 -20.64
N GLN A 376 25.23 24.99 -21.88
CA GLN A 376 24.61 26.26 -22.23
C GLN A 376 23.09 26.08 -22.09
N PRO A 377 22.38 26.99 -21.40
CA PRO A 377 20.93 26.94 -21.40
C PRO A 377 20.45 27.00 -22.85
N LEU A 378 19.61 26.06 -23.27
CA LEU A 378 19.01 26.03 -24.59
C LEU A 378 18.23 27.31 -24.83
N HIS A 379 18.38 27.91 -25.98
CA HIS A 379 17.55 29.03 -26.41
C HIS A 379 16.36 28.52 -27.20
N PHE A 380 15.26 28.31 -26.51
CA PHE A 380 14.05 27.74 -27.11
C PHE A 380 13.35 28.76 -28.01
N GLU A 381 13.14 28.39 -29.27
CA GLU A 381 12.38 29.14 -30.25
C GLU A 381 11.51 28.21 -31.10
N THR A 382 10.50 28.73 -31.76
CA THR A 382 9.68 27.93 -32.69
C THR A 382 10.45 27.70 -33.98
N VAL A 383 10.74 26.44 -34.28
CA VAL A 383 11.60 26.02 -35.38
C VAL A 383 10.79 25.21 -36.40
N ASP A 384 10.96 25.55 -37.68
CA ASP A 384 10.56 24.69 -38.80
C ASP A 384 11.69 23.70 -39.07
N LEU A 385 11.49 22.44 -38.62
CA LEU A 385 12.53 21.41 -38.74
C LEU A 385 12.81 21.05 -40.21
N ASN A 386 11.81 21.11 -41.11
CA ASN A 386 12.02 20.81 -42.54
C ASN A 386 12.95 21.85 -43.20
N ALA A 387 12.72 23.13 -42.91
CA ALA A 387 13.56 24.21 -43.40
C ALA A 387 15.03 24.03 -42.90
N ARG A 388 15.20 23.78 -41.58
CA ARG A 388 16.55 23.59 -41.00
C ARG A 388 17.27 22.35 -41.55
N ILE A 389 16.55 21.21 -41.72
CA ILE A 389 17.13 20.01 -42.33
C ILE A 389 17.61 20.32 -43.75
N THR A 390 16.83 21.05 -44.54
CA THR A 390 17.19 21.42 -45.93
C THR A 390 18.43 22.29 -45.95
N ASP A 391 18.52 23.31 -45.09
CA ASP A 391 19.67 24.23 -45.02
C ASP A 391 20.96 23.48 -44.63
N VAL A 392 20.91 22.62 -43.59
CA VAL A 392 22.06 21.82 -43.14
C VAL A 392 22.49 20.83 -44.23
N VAL A 393 21.55 20.19 -44.92
CA VAL A 393 21.85 19.26 -46.02
C VAL A 393 22.54 20.00 -47.17
N GLU A 394 22.08 21.20 -47.52
CA GLU A 394 22.73 22.00 -48.56
C GLU A 394 24.15 22.40 -48.18
N MET A 395 24.37 22.86 -46.95
CA MET A 395 25.71 23.19 -46.45
C MET A 395 26.67 21.99 -46.45
N THR A 396 26.16 20.78 -46.27
CA THR A 396 27.01 19.57 -46.18
C THR A 396 27.32 18.92 -47.52
N ARG A 397 26.66 19.31 -48.63
CA ARG A 397 26.84 18.68 -49.98
C ARG A 397 28.28 18.55 -50.42
N GLY A 398 29.15 19.54 -50.13
CA GLY A 398 30.59 19.51 -50.44
C GLY A 398 31.42 18.58 -49.55
N SER A 399 30.87 18.13 -48.41
CA SER A 399 31.58 17.40 -47.36
C SER A 399 31.17 15.91 -47.21
N ILE A 400 30.13 15.48 -47.91
CA ILE A 400 29.58 14.11 -47.78
C ILE A 400 30.28 13.06 -48.65
N GLY A 401 31.22 13.47 -49.51
CA GLY A 401 31.96 12.56 -50.36
C GLY A 401 31.11 11.84 -51.39
N ARG A 402 31.13 10.47 -51.37
CA ARG A 402 30.35 9.64 -52.30
C ARG A 402 28.99 9.22 -51.75
N MET A 403 28.60 9.67 -50.56
CA MET A 403 27.29 9.37 -49.97
C MET A 403 26.21 10.19 -50.67
N THR A 404 25.06 9.54 -50.91
CA THR A 404 23.87 10.18 -51.46
C THR A 404 22.91 10.53 -50.31
N LEU A 405 22.39 11.77 -50.27
CA LEU A 405 21.34 12.19 -49.35
C LEU A 405 19.98 12.16 -50.05
N SER A 406 18.99 11.54 -49.37
CA SER A 406 17.60 11.48 -49.82
C SER A 406 16.72 12.08 -48.74
N LEU A 407 15.85 13.04 -49.09
CA LEU A 407 14.90 13.69 -48.20
C LEU A 407 13.49 13.20 -48.45
N ALA A 408 12.79 12.80 -47.39
CA ALA A 408 11.37 12.46 -47.39
C ALA A 408 10.68 13.27 -46.29
N LEU A 409 10.52 14.55 -46.54
CA LEU A 409 10.00 15.50 -45.56
C LEU A 409 8.47 15.62 -45.65
N ALA A 410 7.75 15.43 -44.52
CA ALA A 410 6.30 15.60 -44.45
C ALA A 410 5.92 17.07 -44.70
N PRO A 411 4.97 17.37 -45.64
CA PRO A 411 4.65 18.76 -46.00
C PRO A 411 3.88 19.50 -44.90
N ASP A 412 3.22 18.79 -44.01
CA ASP A 412 2.37 19.29 -42.91
C ASP A 412 3.00 19.05 -41.53
N LEU A 413 4.33 19.11 -41.44
CA LEU A 413 5.06 18.88 -40.20
C LEU A 413 4.69 19.92 -39.15
N TRP A 414 4.44 19.47 -37.92
CA TRP A 414 4.13 20.36 -36.83
C TRP A 414 5.34 21.21 -36.42
N PRO A 415 5.13 22.47 -35.97
CA PRO A 415 6.20 23.27 -35.40
C PRO A 415 6.69 22.67 -34.08
N VAL A 416 7.97 22.80 -33.80
CA VAL A 416 8.64 22.33 -32.60
C VAL A 416 9.30 23.52 -31.90
N VAL A 417 9.27 23.57 -30.57
CA VAL A 417 10.01 24.56 -29.79
C VAL A 417 11.30 23.91 -29.31
N THR A 418 12.41 24.34 -29.88
CA THR A 418 13.75 23.80 -29.58
C THR A 418 14.82 24.85 -29.86
N ASP A 419 16.09 24.56 -29.56
CA ASP A 419 17.23 25.40 -29.97
C ASP A 419 17.66 25.05 -31.39
N ALA A 420 17.52 26.02 -32.30
CA ALA A 420 17.83 25.82 -33.73
C ALA A 420 19.30 25.44 -33.96
N ASN A 421 20.25 26.06 -33.23
CA ASN A 421 21.68 25.80 -33.41
C ASN A 421 22.07 24.41 -32.92
N GLU A 422 21.52 23.98 -31.78
CA GLU A 422 21.76 22.63 -31.25
C GLU A 422 21.13 21.57 -32.14
N PHE A 423 19.95 21.86 -32.73
CA PHE A 423 19.30 20.97 -33.70
C PHE A 423 20.17 20.82 -34.97
N ASP A 424 20.69 21.92 -35.52
CA ASP A 424 21.63 21.88 -36.66
C ASP A 424 22.87 21.08 -36.34
N SER A 425 23.44 21.27 -35.15
CA SER A 425 24.60 20.52 -34.67
C SER A 425 24.29 19.01 -34.57
N ALA A 426 23.10 18.66 -34.09
CA ALA A 426 22.66 17.27 -34.02
C ALA A 426 22.52 16.64 -35.41
N ILE A 427 21.88 17.34 -36.38
CA ILE A 427 21.78 16.89 -37.79
C ILE A 427 23.17 16.67 -38.38
N LEU A 428 24.06 17.66 -38.24
CA LEU A 428 25.40 17.59 -38.74
C LEU A 428 26.20 16.38 -38.18
N ASN A 429 26.08 16.15 -36.87
CA ASN A 429 26.70 15.00 -36.22
C ASN A 429 26.19 13.67 -36.79
N LEU A 430 24.89 13.54 -37.07
CA LEU A 430 24.30 12.32 -37.61
C LEU A 430 24.69 12.10 -39.07
N ILE A 431 24.70 13.17 -39.92
CA ILE A 431 25.14 13.10 -41.32
C ILE A 431 26.60 12.67 -41.38
N MET A 432 27.49 13.28 -40.56
CA MET A 432 28.90 12.94 -40.53
C MET A 432 29.16 11.52 -40.00
N ASN A 433 28.39 11.04 -39.05
CA ASN A 433 28.49 9.66 -38.60
C ASN A 433 28.09 8.66 -39.69
N ALA A 434 27.02 8.91 -40.41
CA ALA A 434 26.59 8.08 -41.54
C ALA A 434 27.68 8.08 -42.68
N ARG A 435 28.21 9.27 -43.03
CA ARG A 435 29.30 9.38 -43.98
C ARG A 435 30.53 8.53 -43.59
N ASP A 436 30.93 8.66 -42.33
CA ASP A 436 32.12 7.96 -41.83
C ASP A 436 31.91 6.44 -41.79
N ALA A 437 30.68 5.97 -41.64
CA ALA A 437 30.31 4.56 -41.70
C ALA A 437 30.27 4.03 -43.15
N MET A 438 30.10 4.91 -44.17
CA MET A 438 29.94 4.56 -45.59
C MET A 438 31.04 5.18 -46.48
N PRO A 439 32.33 4.92 -46.26
CA PRO A 439 33.42 5.55 -47.01
C PRO A 439 33.45 5.22 -48.50
N ALA A 440 32.92 4.07 -48.91
CA ALA A 440 32.80 3.66 -50.30
C ALA A 440 31.60 4.28 -51.03
N GLY A 441 30.75 5.00 -50.32
CA GLY A 441 29.44 5.53 -50.74
C GLY A 441 28.29 4.73 -50.13
N GLY A 442 27.09 5.28 -50.19
CA GLY A 442 25.88 4.72 -49.65
C GLY A 442 24.74 5.75 -49.68
N VAL A 443 23.61 5.45 -49.10
CA VAL A 443 22.43 6.32 -49.04
C VAL A 443 22.11 6.60 -47.59
N LEU A 444 22.04 7.89 -47.25
CA LEU A 444 21.41 8.39 -46.03
C LEU A 444 20.05 9.00 -46.35
N ARG A 445 18.98 8.44 -45.84
CA ARG A 445 17.62 8.95 -45.98
C ARG A 445 17.21 9.66 -44.69
N ILE A 446 16.71 10.88 -44.82
CA ILE A 446 16.20 11.68 -43.72
C ILE A 446 14.68 11.81 -43.91
N GLU A 447 13.91 11.34 -42.92
CA GLU A 447 12.48 11.37 -42.93
C GLU A 447 11.92 12.20 -41.78
N THR A 448 10.83 12.94 -42.04
CA THR A 448 10.09 13.63 -40.99
C THR A 448 8.65 13.17 -40.99
N SER A 449 8.05 13.05 -39.78
CA SER A 449 6.64 12.68 -39.61
C SER A 449 6.08 13.19 -38.30
N ASN A 450 4.78 13.43 -38.29
CA ASN A 450 4.03 13.67 -37.05
C ASN A 450 3.65 12.33 -36.41
N VAL A 451 3.89 12.17 -35.12
CA VAL A 451 3.62 10.92 -34.38
C VAL A 451 2.94 11.21 -33.05
N GLN A 452 2.14 10.26 -32.60
CA GLN A 452 1.62 10.26 -31.23
C GLN A 452 2.45 9.25 -30.42
N ASP A 453 3.01 9.72 -29.32
CA ASP A 453 3.84 8.87 -28.43
C ASP A 453 3.54 9.23 -26.98
N ARG A 454 4.10 8.49 -26.04
CA ARG A 454 3.94 8.77 -24.62
C ARG A 454 5.02 9.75 -24.14
N ARG A 455 4.58 10.74 -23.35
CA ARG A 455 5.49 11.60 -22.59
C ARG A 455 6.15 10.83 -21.46
N ASP A 456 7.20 11.39 -20.88
CA ASP A 456 7.90 10.78 -19.72
C ASP A 456 6.98 10.56 -18.49
N ASP A 457 5.86 11.29 -18.41
CA ASP A 457 4.80 11.13 -17.39
C ASP A 457 3.79 10.02 -17.72
N GLY A 458 3.95 9.34 -18.88
CA GLY A 458 3.07 8.28 -19.35
C GLY A 458 1.81 8.76 -20.08
N GLN A 459 1.56 10.08 -20.19
CA GLN A 459 0.43 10.63 -20.91
C GLN A 459 0.67 10.64 -22.43
N PRO A 460 -0.35 10.45 -23.27
CA PRO A 460 -0.23 10.60 -24.71
C PRO A 460 0.12 12.03 -25.07
N GLY A 461 1.01 12.22 -26.03
CA GLY A 461 1.43 13.53 -26.52
C GLY A 461 1.69 13.52 -28.04
N ASP A 462 1.59 14.72 -28.64
CA ASP A 462 1.93 14.94 -30.03
C ASP A 462 3.43 15.24 -30.16
N PHE A 463 4.12 14.56 -31.06
CA PHE A 463 5.55 14.69 -31.30
C PHE A 463 5.85 14.77 -32.80
N VAL A 464 6.98 15.36 -33.12
CA VAL A 464 7.60 15.31 -34.43
C VAL A 464 8.74 14.32 -34.38
N ARG A 465 8.76 13.36 -35.30
CA ARG A 465 9.84 12.40 -35.48
C ARG A 465 10.71 12.80 -36.66
N VAL A 466 12.03 12.83 -36.44
CA VAL A 466 13.04 12.95 -37.48
C VAL A 466 13.88 11.67 -37.46
N ALA A 467 13.87 10.91 -38.57
CA ALA A 467 14.61 9.66 -38.70
C ALA A 467 15.76 9.79 -39.70
N PHE A 468 16.95 9.35 -39.31
CA PHE A 468 18.14 9.27 -40.12
C PHE A 468 18.44 7.78 -40.39
N ILE A 469 18.28 7.35 -41.63
CA ILE A 469 18.33 5.93 -42.05
C ILE A 469 19.48 5.75 -43.01
N ASP A 470 20.56 5.09 -42.61
CA ASP A 470 21.66 4.73 -43.45
C ASP A 470 21.68 3.25 -43.85
N ASN A 471 22.21 2.94 -45.00
CA ASN A 471 22.45 1.57 -45.47
C ASN A 471 23.93 1.15 -45.31
N GLY A 472 24.55 1.62 -44.26
CA GLY A 472 25.93 1.30 -43.89
C GLY A 472 26.10 -0.11 -43.31
N PRO A 473 27.27 -0.40 -42.73
CA PRO A 473 27.59 -1.73 -42.19
C PRO A 473 26.80 -2.09 -40.93
N GLY A 474 26.03 -1.14 -40.35
CA GLY A 474 25.34 -1.36 -39.07
C GLY A 474 26.26 -1.59 -37.89
N MET A 475 25.68 -1.99 -36.75
CA MET A 475 26.40 -2.21 -35.50
C MET A 475 26.10 -3.61 -34.92
N ALA A 476 27.12 -4.21 -34.29
CA ALA A 476 26.92 -5.42 -33.48
C ALA A 476 26.17 -5.07 -32.18
N PRO A 477 25.43 -6.02 -31.55
CA PRO A 477 24.65 -5.73 -30.36
C PRO A 477 25.43 -5.13 -29.20
N GLU A 478 26.68 -5.54 -29.01
CA GLU A 478 27.56 -5.04 -27.96
C GLU A 478 27.96 -3.57 -28.19
N VAL A 479 28.10 -3.16 -29.47
CA VAL A 479 28.38 -1.76 -29.87
C VAL A 479 27.10 -0.93 -29.70
N LEU A 480 25.96 -1.45 -30.16
CA LEU A 480 24.66 -0.79 -30.05
C LEU A 480 24.32 -0.44 -28.59
N ALA A 481 24.54 -1.38 -27.67
CA ALA A 481 24.25 -1.20 -26.24
C ALA A 481 25.04 -0.02 -25.61
N ARG A 482 26.19 0.32 -26.17
CA ARG A 482 27.10 1.35 -25.66
C ARG A 482 27.16 2.62 -26.53
N ALA A 483 26.43 2.65 -27.62
CA ALA A 483 26.54 3.70 -28.63
C ALA A 483 26.24 5.13 -28.11
N TRP A 484 25.41 5.22 -27.05
CA TRP A 484 25.07 6.48 -26.38
C TRP A 484 26.08 6.89 -25.28
N GLU A 485 27.02 5.97 -24.90
CA GLU A 485 27.99 6.28 -23.85
C GLU A 485 28.96 7.37 -24.33
N PRO A 486 29.19 8.42 -23.54
CA PRO A 486 30.23 9.42 -23.86
C PRO A 486 31.61 8.77 -24.03
N PHE A 487 32.37 9.24 -25.01
CA PHE A 487 33.71 8.77 -25.37
C PHE A 487 33.76 7.35 -25.98
N PHE A 488 32.66 6.66 -26.12
CA PHE A 488 32.62 5.36 -26.79
C PHE A 488 32.71 5.54 -28.31
N THR A 489 33.69 4.89 -28.93
CA THR A 489 33.88 4.93 -30.40
C THR A 489 34.53 3.64 -30.90
N THR A 490 34.09 3.17 -32.04
CA THR A 490 34.70 2.07 -32.79
C THR A 490 35.72 2.55 -33.85
N LYS A 491 35.86 3.88 -34.03
CA LYS A 491 36.77 4.45 -34.99
C LYS A 491 38.22 4.41 -34.46
N PRO A 492 39.25 4.29 -35.33
CA PRO A 492 40.66 4.32 -34.93
C PRO A 492 41.01 5.57 -34.13
N ALA A 493 41.99 5.46 -33.24
CA ALA A 493 42.44 6.55 -32.39
C ALA A 493 42.72 7.86 -33.20
N GLY A 494 42.10 8.96 -32.77
CA GLY A 494 42.17 10.27 -33.41
C GLY A 494 41.18 10.51 -34.56
N LYS A 495 40.36 9.54 -34.97
CA LYS A 495 39.32 9.71 -36.02
C LYS A 495 37.91 9.80 -35.50
N GLY A 496 37.69 9.49 -34.22
CA GLY A 496 36.38 9.60 -33.58
C GLY A 496 36.52 10.08 -32.14
N THR A 497 35.67 11.01 -31.72
CA THR A 497 35.67 11.56 -30.33
C THR A 497 34.77 10.75 -29.39
N GLY A 498 33.86 9.96 -29.93
CA GLY A 498 32.86 9.26 -29.16
C GLY A 498 31.82 10.17 -28.47
N LEU A 499 31.79 11.47 -28.83
CA LEU A 499 30.87 12.44 -28.22
C LEU A 499 29.62 12.74 -29.07
N GLY A 500 29.66 12.48 -30.38
CA GLY A 500 28.64 12.92 -31.31
C GLY A 500 27.23 12.38 -30.98
N LEU A 501 27.08 11.09 -30.74
CA LEU A 501 25.77 10.49 -30.37
C LEU A 501 25.35 10.89 -28.96
N ALA A 502 26.28 10.97 -28.01
CA ALA A 502 25.98 11.41 -26.63
C ALA A 502 25.48 12.86 -26.61
N THR A 503 26.04 13.76 -27.43
CA THR A 503 25.58 15.15 -27.58
C THR A 503 24.17 15.20 -28.17
N VAL A 504 23.88 14.42 -29.23
CA VAL A 504 22.54 14.32 -29.82
C VAL A 504 21.54 13.84 -28.79
N TYR A 505 21.84 12.79 -28.02
CA TYR A 505 20.98 12.28 -26.96
C TYR A 505 20.71 13.34 -25.90
N GLY A 506 21.74 14.03 -25.42
CA GLY A 506 21.62 15.09 -24.42
C GLY A 506 20.73 16.24 -24.86
N PHE A 507 20.93 16.73 -26.11
CA PHE A 507 20.11 17.77 -26.72
C PHE A 507 18.64 17.36 -26.79
N VAL A 508 18.32 16.17 -27.31
CA VAL A 508 16.94 15.69 -27.47
C VAL A 508 16.26 15.55 -26.13
N LYS A 509 16.96 15.02 -25.10
CA LYS A 509 16.43 14.92 -23.73
C LYS A 509 16.19 16.29 -23.09
N GLN A 510 17.08 17.27 -23.28
CA GLN A 510 16.88 18.63 -22.79
C GLN A 510 15.72 19.36 -23.50
N SER A 511 15.42 18.98 -24.75
CA SER A 511 14.27 19.48 -25.49
C SER A 511 12.96 18.75 -25.15
N GLY A 512 12.93 17.88 -24.11
CA GLY A 512 11.74 17.13 -23.69
C GLY A 512 11.37 16.00 -24.65
N GLY A 513 12.31 15.56 -25.48
CA GLY A 513 12.14 14.54 -26.50
C GLY A 513 12.75 13.19 -26.14
N ASN A 514 12.77 12.29 -27.11
CA ASN A 514 13.39 10.97 -27.01
C ASN A 514 14.24 10.66 -28.25
N ALA A 515 15.37 9.96 -28.04
CA ALA A 515 16.22 9.48 -29.13
C ALA A 515 16.32 7.95 -29.09
N MET A 516 16.10 7.31 -30.25
CA MET A 516 16.13 5.87 -30.42
C MET A 516 17.18 5.50 -31.48
N LEU A 517 17.89 4.41 -31.25
CA LEU A 517 18.91 3.89 -32.16
C LEU A 517 18.59 2.41 -32.43
N GLU A 518 18.40 2.11 -33.70
CA GLU A 518 18.14 0.75 -34.21
C GLU A 518 19.23 0.44 -35.25
N SER A 519 19.87 -0.69 -35.11
CA SER A 519 20.94 -1.08 -36.06
C SER A 519 21.03 -2.59 -36.16
N THR A 520 21.29 -3.06 -37.39
CA THR A 520 21.52 -4.46 -37.69
C THR A 520 22.79 -4.59 -38.48
N ALA A 521 23.72 -5.39 -38.03
CA ALA A 521 24.99 -5.63 -38.71
C ALA A 521 24.78 -6.11 -40.15
N GLY A 522 25.41 -5.45 -41.11
CA GLY A 522 25.29 -5.72 -42.54
C GLY A 522 24.06 -5.11 -43.24
N VAL A 523 23.17 -4.43 -42.52
CA VAL A 523 21.92 -3.85 -43.08
C VAL A 523 21.94 -2.33 -43.04
N GLY A 524 22.33 -1.73 -41.89
CA GLY A 524 22.37 -0.30 -41.69
C GLY A 524 21.98 0.16 -40.29
N THR A 525 21.86 1.50 -40.13
CA THR A 525 21.49 2.11 -38.85
C THR A 525 20.37 3.13 -39.05
N THR A 526 19.41 3.14 -38.10
CA THR A 526 18.37 4.16 -37.99
C THR A 526 18.49 4.89 -36.66
N VAL A 527 18.66 6.21 -36.73
CA VAL A 527 18.60 7.11 -35.57
C VAL A 527 17.30 7.91 -35.66
N SER A 528 16.41 7.75 -34.71
CA SER A 528 15.14 8.47 -34.63
C SER A 528 15.17 9.48 -33.47
N LEU A 529 14.89 10.74 -33.76
CA LEU A 529 14.74 11.82 -32.79
C LEU A 529 13.25 12.18 -32.72
N THR A 530 12.67 12.16 -31.55
CA THR A 530 11.29 12.58 -31.31
C THR A 530 11.29 13.84 -30.46
N LEU A 531 10.68 14.92 -30.93
CA LEU A 531 10.60 16.21 -30.24
C LEU A 531 9.14 16.60 -30.02
N PRO A 532 8.77 17.19 -28.87
CA PRO A 532 7.39 17.53 -28.58
C PRO A 532 6.88 18.65 -29.48
N LYS A 533 5.64 18.54 -29.98
CA LYS A 533 4.95 19.59 -30.71
C LYS A 533 4.71 20.80 -29.81
N GLY A 534 5.06 22.00 -30.27
CA GLY A 534 4.85 23.26 -29.54
C GLY A 534 5.80 23.41 -28.34
N ALA A 535 5.45 24.27 -27.39
CA ALA A 535 6.24 24.47 -26.18
C ALA A 535 6.28 23.18 -25.35
N PRO A 536 7.45 22.73 -24.85
CA PRO A 536 7.54 21.59 -23.97
C PRO A 536 6.69 21.83 -22.72
N SER A 537 5.67 20.97 -22.49
CA SER A 537 4.82 21.04 -21.32
C SER A 537 5.68 20.75 -20.06
N GLY A 538 6.00 21.78 -19.28
CA GLY A 538 6.75 21.65 -18.03
C GLY A 538 7.93 22.59 -17.84
N LEU A 539 8.36 23.32 -18.87
CA LEU A 539 9.26 24.44 -18.66
C LEU A 539 8.42 25.69 -18.34
N ASN A 540 7.91 25.78 -17.10
CA ASN A 540 7.49 27.06 -16.56
C ASN A 540 8.71 28.00 -16.66
N ALA A 541 8.50 29.18 -17.26
CA ALA A 541 9.45 30.28 -17.24
C ALA A 541 9.77 30.78 -15.79
N ASP A 542 9.11 30.20 -14.80
CA ASP A 542 9.34 30.32 -13.37
C ASP A 542 9.98 29.04 -12.78
N ALA A 543 11.04 28.52 -13.39
CA ALA A 543 11.96 27.71 -12.61
C ALA A 543 12.52 28.63 -11.52
N PRO A 544 12.29 28.33 -10.21
CA PRO A 544 12.87 29.14 -9.16
C PRO A 544 14.38 29.11 -9.39
N SER A 545 14.96 30.26 -9.70
CA SER A 545 16.38 30.52 -9.52
C SER A 545 16.78 29.83 -8.23
N LEU A 546 17.67 28.85 -8.29
CA LEU A 546 18.23 28.19 -7.11
C LEU A 546 18.68 29.31 -6.17
N ALA A 547 17.80 29.64 -5.24
CA ALA A 547 18.09 30.57 -4.18
C ALA A 547 19.33 30.05 -3.48
N GLN A 548 20.36 30.88 -3.45
CA GLN A 548 21.53 30.70 -2.61
C GLN A 548 21.12 30.18 -1.24
N PRO A 549 21.83 29.24 -0.63
CA PRO A 549 21.51 28.74 0.69
C PRO A 549 21.48 29.94 1.66
N ARG A 550 20.31 30.29 2.16
CA ARG A 550 20.17 31.20 3.28
C ARG A 550 20.85 30.52 4.46
N VAL A 551 22.03 30.99 4.79
CA VAL A 551 22.67 30.76 6.08
C VAL A 551 21.72 31.34 7.13
N LEU A 552 20.96 30.47 7.80
CA LEU A 552 20.22 30.81 9.02
C LEU A 552 21.29 31.05 10.10
N SER A 553 21.66 32.33 10.29
CA SER A 553 22.35 32.78 11.49
C SER A 553 21.38 32.65 12.66
N LEU A 554 21.52 31.58 13.44
CA LEU A 554 20.98 31.46 14.80
C LEU A 554 21.70 32.51 15.66
N ILE A 555 21.14 33.71 15.74
CA ILE A 555 21.48 34.65 16.79
C ILE A 555 20.76 34.22 18.05
N ARG A 556 21.57 33.72 19.00
CA ARG A 556 21.24 33.66 20.42
C ARG A 556 20.58 34.99 20.84
N ARG A 557 19.42 34.90 21.48
CA ARG A 557 18.97 35.85 22.49
C ARG A 557 18.89 35.13 23.82
N GLU A 558 19.99 35.20 24.56
CA GLU A 558 19.98 35.12 26.02
C GLU A 558 19.77 36.53 26.59
N ALA A 559 18.95 36.57 27.61
CA ALA A 559 18.86 37.51 28.74
C ALA A 559 18.46 38.95 28.46
N ALA A 560 17.28 39.28 28.92
CA ALA A 560 17.03 40.25 29.99
C ALA A 560 15.52 40.48 30.18
N ASP A 561 15.09 40.20 31.35
CA ASP A 561 14.07 40.58 32.33
C ASP A 561 13.01 39.54 32.63
#